data_d508669af48b03b65f157853eeab98f4
#
_entry.id   d508669af48b03b65f157853eeab98f4
#
_cell.length_a   1.000
_cell.length_b   1.000
_cell.length_c   1.000
_cell.angle_alpha   90.00
_cell.angle_beta   90.00
_cell.angle_gamma   90.00
#
_symmetry.space_group_name_H-M   'P 1'
#
loop_
_entity.id
_entity.type
_entity.pdbx_description
1 polymer ?
#
loop_
_entity_poly.entity_id
_entity_poly.type
_entity_poly.pdbx_seq_one_letter_code
_entity_poly.pdbx_strand_id
1 'polypeptide(L)'
;MPFFNRLASSAALALVLLVAAGCDPQRISELEEGLSTEVDVRDRFGPPDQVWDEGNGSRTLEYNRQPAGQRNYMITIGPDGKMSALRQVLTPENFARIQAGMGMDEVRRRLGKPAKVTPYALSGETHYDWRFLEPPNTAMLFTVVTDRSLRVLRTQTTPDMASPDHNGPR
;
A
#
# COMPACT_ATOMS: atom_id res chain seq x y z
N MET A 1 -56.80 -13.01 15.89
CA MET A 1 -55.79 -13.24 14.86
C MET A 1 -54.84 -12.06 14.78
N PRO A 2 -53.60 -12.16 15.28
CA PRO A 2 -52.53 -11.21 14.97
C PRO A 2 -51.21 -11.94 14.75
N PHE A 3 -50.92 -12.35 13.49
CA PHE A 3 -49.67 -13.04 13.14
C PHE A 3 -48.92 -12.44 11.96
N PHE A 4 -49.20 -11.18 11.55
CA PHE A 4 -48.61 -10.60 10.32
C PHE A 4 -47.62 -9.46 10.53
N ASN A 5 -47.11 -9.18 11.75
CA ASN A 5 -46.30 -7.96 11.94
C ASN A 5 -44.87 -8.19 12.46
N ARG A 6 -44.25 -9.38 12.29
CA ARG A 6 -42.87 -9.64 12.75
C ARG A 6 -41.83 -9.91 11.65
N LEU A 7 -42.20 -9.88 10.38
CA LEU A 7 -41.30 -10.19 9.26
C LEU A 7 -40.74 -8.93 8.55
N ALA A 8 -41.27 -7.74 8.85
CA ALA A 8 -40.84 -6.50 8.17
C ALA A 8 -39.63 -5.79 8.84
N SER A 9 -39.27 -6.17 10.09
CA SER A 9 -38.20 -5.46 10.84
C SER A 9 -36.77 -6.03 10.63
N SER A 10 -36.65 -7.24 10.09
CA SER A 10 -35.34 -7.89 9.89
C SER A 10 -34.65 -7.54 8.57
N ALA A 11 -35.39 -7.03 7.58
CA ALA A 11 -34.84 -6.67 6.27
C ALA A 11 -34.20 -5.27 6.26
N ALA A 12 -34.59 -4.38 7.18
CA ALA A 12 -34.07 -3.01 7.23
C ALA A 12 -32.69 -2.91 7.89
N LEU A 13 -32.29 -3.88 8.71
CA LEU A 13 -30.99 -3.82 9.44
C LEU A 13 -29.83 -4.39 8.61
N ALA A 14 -30.10 -5.16 7.56
CA ALA A 14 -29.07 -5.73 6.68
C ALA A 14 -28.57 -4.77 5.58
N LEU A 15 -29.27 -3.67 5.35
CA LEU A 15 -28.94 -2.73 4.25
C LEU A 15 -27.98 -1.61 4.68
N VAL A 16 -27.65 -1.45 5.96
CA VAL A 16 -26.82 -0.35 6.46
C VAL A 16 -25.32 -0.69 6.49
N LEU A 17 -24.93 -1.95 6.27
CA LEU A 17 -23.53 -2.40 6.36
C LEU A 17 -22.75 -2.44 5.03
N LEU A 18 -23.33 -1.95 3.93
CA LEU A 18 -22.74 -2.03 2.57
C LEU A 18 -22.16 -0.71 2.03
N VAL A 19 -21.99 0.33 2.85
CA VAL A 19 -21.54 1.66 2.37
C VAL A 19 -20.11 2.02 2.75
N ALA A 20 -19.29 1.07 3.23
CA ALA A 20 -17.91 1.34 3.66
C ALA A 20 -16.82 0.99 2.65
N ALA A 21 -17.14 0.68 1.39
CA ALA A 21 -16.16 0.44 0.31
C ALA A 21 -16.12 1.61 -0.69
N GLY A 22 -16.15 2.86 -0.20
CA GLY A 22 -16.14 4.06 -1.02
C GLY A 22 -14.74 4.62 -1.26
N CYS A 23 -14.20 4.35 -2.43
CA CYS A 23 -13.29 5.20 -3.22
C CYS A 23 -12.12 5.89 -2.49
N ASP A 24 -11.04 5.15 -2.26
CA ASP A 24 -9.73 5.65 -1.84
C ASP A 24 -9.22 6.84 -2.71
N PRO A 25 -9.36 6.87 -4.06
CA PRO A 25 -8.88 7.98 -4.88
C PRO A 25 -9.54 9.34 -4.60
N GLN A 26 -10.84 9.36 -4.33
CA GLN A 26 -11.59 10.59 -4.13
C GLN A 26 -11.32 11.23 -2.78
N ARG A 27 -11.07 10.43 -1.73
CA ARG A 27 -10.66 10.91 -0.40
C ARG A 27 -9.25 11.47 -0.41
N ILE A 28 -8.36 10.90 -1.21
CA ILE A 28 -6.96 11.34 -1.35
C ILE A 28 -6.88 12.70 -2.05
N SER A 29 -7.74 12.96 -3.06
CA SER A 29 -7.75 14.22 -3.81
C SER A 29 -8.19 15.44 -2.98
N GLU A 30 -8.75 15.23 -1.80
CA GLU A 30 -9.15 16.31 -0.88
C GLU A 30 -7.99 16.75 0.05
N LEU A 31 -6.86 16.04 0.04
CA LEU A 31 -5.68 16.40 0.81
C LEU A 31 -4.75 17.30 -0.01
N GLU A 32 -4.35 18.42 0.59
CA GLU A 32 -3.48 19.42 -0.05
C GLU A 32 -2.16 19.58 0.70
N GLU A 33 -1.03 19.44 -0.01
CA GLU A 33 0.31 19.66 0.55
C GLU A 33 0.44 21.11 1.05
N GLY A 34 0.97 21.28 2.26
CA GLY A 34 1.12 22.57 2.96
C GLY A 34 -0.12 23.08 3.69
N LEU A 35 -1.29 22.48 3.46
CA LEU A 35 -2.57 22.86 4.11
C LEU A 35 -3.10 21.78 5.04
N SER A 36 -3.27 20.56 4.55
CA SER A 36 -3.81 19.46 5.35
C SER A 36 -2.89 19.09 6.51
N THR A 37 -3.50 18.81 7.65
CA THR A 37 -2.79 18.42 8.88
C THR A 37 -2.62 16.90 8.96
N GLU A 38 -1.82 16.43 9.92
CA GLU A 38 -1.75 14.98 10.22
C GLU A 38 -3.12 14.40 10.61
N VAL A 39 -3.96 15.18 11.28
CA VAL A 39 -5.32 14.74 11.65
C VAL A 39 -6.14 14.48 10.39
N ASP A 40 -6.12 15.39 9.43
CA ASP A 40 -6.82 15.22 8.15
C ASP A 40 -6.33 13.97 7.40
N VAL A 41 -5.02 13.72 7.41
CA VAL A 41 -4.44 12.51 6.82
C VAL A 41 -4.95 11.25 7.52
N ARG A 42 -4.94 11.21 8.85
CA ARG A 42 -5.43 10.06 9.63
C ARG A 42 -6.93 9.83 9.47
N ASP A 43 -7.71 10.88 9.33
CA ASP A 43 -9.16 10.77 9.10
C ASP A 43 -9.46 10.15 7.71
N ARG A 44 -8.61 10.38 6.71
CA ARG A 44 -8.75 9.83 5.35
C ARG A 44 -8.16 8.43 5.17
N PHE A 45 -6.97 8.18 5.74
CA PHE A 45 -6.22 6.95 5.54
C PHE A 45 -6.37 5.96 6.70
N GLY A 46 -6.86 6.41 7.85
CA GLY A 46 -6.84 5.64 9.10
C GLY A 46 -5.49 5.74 9.84
N PRO A 47 -5.24 4.86 10.81
CA PRO A 47 -3.94 4.80 11.47
C PRO A 47 -2.87 4.32 10.47
N PRO A 48 -1.65 4.90 10.50
CA PRO A 48 -0.56 4.43 9.66
C PRO A 48 -0.05 3.06 10.13
N ASP A 49 0.45 2.24 9.20
CA ASP A 49 1.09 0.97 9.51
C ASP A 49 2.42 1.17 10.23
N GLN A 50 3.14 2.25 9.90
CA GLN A 50 4.43 2.62 10.46
C GLN A 50 4.61 4.14 10.45
N VAL A 51 5.34 4.65 11.44
CA VAL A 51 5.79 6.05 11.49
C VAL A 51 7.30 6.06 11.51
N TRP A 52 7.89 6.79 10.56
CA TRP A 52 9.32 6.97 10.43
C TRP A 52 9.70 8.38 10.88
N ASP A 53 10.59 8.50 11.86
CA ASP A 53 11.18 9.79 12.26
C ASP A 53 12.27 10.16 11.26
N GLU A 54 12.19 11.36 10.70
CA GLU A 54 13.17 11.88 9.73
C GLU A 54 14.31 12.68 10.40
N GLY A 55 14.30 12.80 11.73
CA GLY A 55 15.36 13.42 12.52
C GLY A 55 15.43 14.96 12.47
N ASN A 56 14.54 15.61 11.69
CA ASN A 56 14.45 17.06 11.53
C ASN A 56 13.13 17.65 12.05
N GLY A 57 12.42 16.88 12.89
CA GLY A 57 11.08 17.22 13.38
C GLY A 57 9.97 16.83 12.43
N SER A 58 10.30 16.34 11.21
CA SER A 58 9.33 15.74 10.29
C SER A 58 9.20 14.24 10.57
N ARG A 59 8.09 13.67 10.15
CA ARG A 59 7.85 12.22 10.19
C ARG A 59 7.14 11.75 8.93
N THR A 60 7.42 10.53 8.51
CA THR A 60 6.76 9.90 7.37
C THR A 60 5.81 8.81 7.88
N LEU A 61 4.55 8.92 7.50
CA LEU A 61 3.49 7.97 7.78
C LEU A 61 3.40 6.98 6.63
N GLU A 62 3.57 5.69 6.92
CA GLU A 62 3.48 4.60 5.94
C GLU A 62 2.07 4.03 5.94
N TYR A 63 1.47 3.92 4.75
CA TYR A 63 0.16 3.31 4.53
C TYR A 63 0.26 2.25 3.44
N ASN A 64 0.19 0.98 3.83
CA ASN A 64 0.26 -0.14 2.92
C ASN A 64 -1.14 -0.61 2.52
N ARG A 65 -1.33 -0.86 1.23
CA ARG A 65 -2.54 -1.50 0.71
C ARG A 65 -2.28 -2.95 0.28
N GLN A 66 -1.06 -3.44 0.50
CA GLN A 66 -0.68 -4.83 0.22
C GLN A 66 -1.26 -5.79 1.29
N PRO A 67 -1.58 -7.03 0.94
CA PRO A 67 -1.53 -7.64 -0.41
C PRO A 67 -2.80 -7.41 -1.24
N ALA A 68 -3.88 -6.89 -0.64
CA ALA A 68 -5.18 -6.73 -1.31
C ALA A 68 -5.17 -5.63 -2.37
N GLY A 69 -4.40 -4.55 -2.14
CA GLY A 69 -4.25 -3.44 -3.07
C GLY A 69 -2.91 -3.48 -3.81
N GLN A 70 -2.71 -2.51 -4.70
CA GLN A 70 -1.54 -2.40 -5.58
C GLN A 70 -0.84 -1.04 -5.42
N ARG A 71 -1.02 -0.40 -4.26
CA ARG A 71 -0.45 0.91 -3.95
C ARG A 71 0.04 0.93 -2.51
N ASN A 72 1.14 1.61 -2.26
CA ASN A 72 1.60 2.01 -0.93
C ASN A 72 1.81 3.51 -0.94
N TYR A 73 1.52 4.16 0.18
CA TYR A 73 1.67 5.60 0.30
C TYR A 73 2.65 5.93 1.41
N MET A 74 3.52 6.89 1.15
CA MET A 74 4.36 7.56 2.12
C MET A 74 3.92 9.01 2.21
N ILE A 75 3.47 9.43 3.40
CA ILE A 75 2.93 10.77 3.64
C ILE A 75 3.81 11.45 4.67
N THR A 76 4.48 12.51 4.26
CA THR A 76 5.38 13.26 5.14
C THR A 76 4.63 14.39 5.83
N ILE A 77 4.74 14.43 7.16
CA ILE A 77 4.26 15.52 8.00
C ILE A 77 5.46 16.36 8.43
N GLY A 78 5.41 17.64 8.12
CA GLY A 78 6.44 18.60 8.51
C GLY A 78 6.46 18.88 10.02
N PRO A 79 7.48 19.61 10.50
CA PRO A 79 7.60 19.99 11.90
C PRO A 79 6.47 20.93 12.38
N ASP A 80 5.78 21.58 11.44
CA ASP A 80 4.58 22.39 11.67
C ASP A 80 3.27 21.58 11.81
N GLY A 81 3.36 20.23 11.70
CA GLY A 81 2.22 19.32 11.77
C GLY A 81 1.39 19.23 10.49
N LYS A 82 1.83 19.87 9.41
CA LYS A 82 1.15 19.83 8.12
C LYS A 82 1.76 18.80 7.18
N MET A 83 0.93 18.26 6.30
CA MET A 83 1.36 17.36 5.22
C MET A 83 2.23 18.12 4.22
N SER A 84 3.51 17.79 4.14
CA SER A 84 4.45 18.37 3.18
C SER A 84 4.59 17.55 1.90
N ALA A 85 4.23 16.26 1.93
CA ALA A 85 4.26 15.40 0.76
C ALA A 85 3.29 14.22 0.90
N LEU A 86 2.60 13.85 -0.20
CA LEU A 86 1.86 12.63 -0.35
C LEU A 86 2.37 11.89 -1.59
N ARG A 87 2.95 10.71 -1.41
CA ARG A 87 3.59 9.94 -2.49
C ARG A 87 3.05 8.51 -2.54
N GLN A 88 2.51 8.12 -3.69
CA GLN A 88 2.36 6.72 -4.04
C GLN A 88 3.75 6.20 -4.47
N VAL A 89 4.23 5.13 -3.81
CA VAL A 89 5.65 4.76 -3.93
C VAL A 89 5.91 3.53 -4.80
N LEU A 90 4.88 2.78 -5.19
CA LEU A 90 5.04 1.61 -6.07
C LEU A 90 4.97 2.06 -7.53
N THR A 91 6.04 2.69 -8.01
CA THR A 91 6.17 3.24 -9.37
C THR A 91 7.46 2.77 -10.03
N PRO A 92 7.51 2.67 -11.37
CA PRO A 92 8.72 2.30 -12.10
C PRO A 92 9.93 3.17 -11.75
N GLU A 93 9.72 4.48 -11.53
CA GLU A 93 10.78 5.43 -11.16
C GLU A 93 11.39 5.11 -9.79
N ASN A 94 10.57 4.70 -8.81
CA ASN A 94 11.06 4.30 -7.50
C ASN A 94 11.72 2.92 -7.55
N PHE A 95 11.20 2.01 -8.35
CA PHE A 95 11.80 0.69 -8.56
C PHE A 95 13.20 0.79 -9.18
N ALA A 96 13.40 1.68 -10.15
CA ALA A 96 14.70 1.91 -10.78
C ALA A 96 15.78 2.42 -9.80
N ARG A 97 15.38 2.95 -8.64
CA ARG A 97 16.30 3.40 -7.58
C ARG A 97 16.73 2.28 -6.64
N ILE A 98 16.13 1.10 -6.75
CA ILE A 98 16.54 -0.06 -5.95
C ILE A 98 17.68 -0.75 -6.65
N GLN A 99 18.86 -0.75 -6.02
CA GLN A 99 20.09 -1.24 -6.62
C GLN A 99 20.71 -2.39 -5.81
N ALA A 100 21.51 -3.21 -6.47
CA ALA A 100 22.29 -4.25 -5.79
C ALA A 100 23.18 -3.67 -4.69
N GLY A 101 23.28 -4.38 -3.56
CA GLY A 101 24.01 -3.96 -2.37
C GLY A 101 23.20 -3.10 -1.40
N MET A 102 22.06 -2.56 -1.79
CA MET A 102 21.16 -1.80 -0.90
C MET A 102 20.64 -2.69 0.23
N GLY A 103 20.53 -2.14 1.44
CA GLY A 103 19.95 -2.86 2.59
C GLY A 103 18.43 -2.95 2.48
N MET A 104 17.86 -4.07 2.97
CA MET A 104 16.41 -4.26 2.93
C MET A 104 15.63 -3.21 3.73
N ASP A 105 16.20 -2.68 4.82
CA ASP A 105 15.60 -1.58 5.59
C ASP A 105 15.43 -0.31 4.75
N GLU A 106 16.41 -0.01 3.88
CA GLU A 106 16.32 1.12 2.96
C GLU A 106 15.25 0.88 1.89
N VAL A 107 15.16 -0.35 1.34
CA VAL A 107 14.10 -0.73 0.41
C VAL A 107 12.73 -0.56 1.07
N ARG A 108 12.57 -1.00 2.33
CA ARG A 108 11.34 -0.85 3.11
C ARG A 108 10.94 0.62 3.31
N ARG A 109 11.89 1.50 3.61
CA ARG A 109 11.64 2.94 3.72
C ARG A 109 11.19 3.56 2.40
N ARG A 110 11.61 3.00 1.25
CA ARG A 110 11.26 3.52 -0.07
C ARG A 110 9.92 2.99 -0.59
N LEU A 111 9.64 1.70 -0.39
CA LEU A 111 8.50 1.01 -1.03
C LEU A 111 7.38 0.62 -0.07
N GLY A 112 7.61 0.69 1.23
CA GLY A 112 6.68 0.19 2.24
C GLY A 112 6.67 -1.35 2.33
N LYS A 113 5.70 -1.89 3.05
CA LYS A 113 5.57 -3.33 3.31
C LYS A 113 5.29 -4.11 2.01
N PRO A 114 5.99 -5.22 1.73
CA PRO A 114 5.70 -6.07 0.58
C PRO A 114 4.39 -6.85 0.78
N ALA A 115 3.80 -7.30 -0.34
CA ALA A 115 2.65 -8.19 -0.37
C ALA A 115 2.99 -9.59 0.15
N LYS A 116 4.21 -10.05 -0.20
CA LYS A 116 4.66 -11.40 0.13
C LYS A 116 6.17 -11.41 0.37
N VAL A 117 6.59 -12.27 1.29
CA VAL A 117 8.00 -12.58 1.54
C VAL A 117 8.18 -14.09 1.44
N THR A 118 9.08 -14.54 0.58
CA THR A 118 9.33 -15.96 0.33
C THR A 118 10.81 -16.28 0.51
N PRO A 119 11.20 -16.97 1.59
CA PRO A 119 12.57 -17.44 1.77
C PRO A 119 12.83 -18.72 0.94
N TYR A 120 13.99 -18.79 0.32
CA TYR A 120 14.49 -19.94 -0.43
C TYR A 120 15.72 -20.51 0.28
N ALA A 121 15.51 -21.51 1.15
CA ALA A 121 16.54 -22.04 2.03
C ALA A 121 17.77 -22.60 1.28
N LEU A 122 17.56 -23.25 0.11
CA LEU A 122 18.64 -23.87 -0.66
C LEU A 122 19.57 -22.84 -1.30
N SER A 123 19.03 -21.77 -1.88
CA SER A 123 19.84 -20.69 -2.48
C SER A 123 20.31 -19.67 -1.43
N GLY A 124 19.65 -19.63 -0.27
CA GLY A 124 19.87 -18.60 0.76
C GLY A 124 19.33 -17.23 0.36
N GLU A 125 18.48 -17.18 -0.63
CA GLU A 125 17.82 -15.97 -1.09
C GLU A 125 16.47 -15.76 -0.38
N THR A 126 16.03 -14.50 -0.29
CA THR A 126 14.67 -14.15 0.11
C THR A 126 14.09 -13.20 -0.92
N HIS A 127 12.89 -13.53 -1.39
CA HIS A 127 12.15 -12.72 -2.36
C HIS A 127 11.09 -11.91 -1.64
N TYR A 128 11.05 -10.60 -1.94
CA TYR A 128 10.09 -9.63 -1.42
C TYR A 128 9.30 -9.10 -2.60
N ASP A 129 8.00 -9.35 -2.62
CA ASP A 129 7.12 -9.05 -3.74
C ASP A 129 6.19 -7.89 -3.42
N TRP A 130 6.12 -6.89 -4.31
CA TRP A 130 5.14 -5.81 -4.29
C TRP A 130 4.25 -5.91 -5.53
N ARG A 131 2.94 -5.94 -5.29
CA ARG A 131 1.94 -5.84 -6.36
C ARG A 131 1.76 -4.38 -6.74
N PHE A 132 1.78 -4.07 -8.03
CA PHE A 132 1.58 -2.71 -8.51
C PHE A 132 0.83 -2.69 -9.85
N LEU A 133 0.38 -1.49 -10.25
CA LEU A 133 -0.20 -1.27 -11.56
C LEU A 133 0.80 -0.50 -12.43
N GLU A 134 1.21 -1.15 -13.52
CA GLU A 134 1.94 -0.48 -14.59
C GLU A 134 0.93 0.25 -15.52
N PRO A 135 1.20 1.50 -15.90
CA PRO A 135 0.28 2.22 -16.80
C PRO A 135 0.02 1.47 -18.12
N PRO A 136 -1.25 1.46 -18.67
CA PRO A 136 -2.39 2.18 -18.07
C PRO A 136 -3.03 1.48 -16.86
N ASN A 137 -3.02 0.15 -16.73
CA ASN A 137 -3.59 -0.61 -15.61
C ASN A 137 -3.16 -2.08 -15.62
N THR A 138 -1.94 -2.39 -16.03
CA THR A 138 -1.44 -3.77 -16.07
C THR A 138 -0.98 -4.22 -14.69
N ALA A 139 -1.57 -5.31 -14.18
CA ALA A 139 -1.18 -5.87 -12.89
C ALA A 139 0.19 -6.55 -12.97
N MET A 140 1.15 -6.08 -12.19
CA MET A 140 2.54 -6.51 -12.16
C MET A 140 3.01 -6.81 -10.75
N LEU A 141 4.07 -7.62 -10.66
CA LEU A 141 4.86 -7.84 -9.46
C LEU A 141 6.25 -7.23 -9.64
N PHE A 142 6.66 -6.41 -8.70
CA PHE A 142 8.04 -6.01 -8.52
C PHE A 142 8.65 -6.84 -7.40
N THR A 143 9.70 -7.61 -7.69
CA THR A 143 10.39 -8.49 -6.75
C THR A 143 11.79 -7.99 -6.47
N VAL A 144 12.12 -7.84 -5.19
CA VAL A 144 13.48 -7.61 -4.70
C VAL A 144 14.00 -8.92 -4.13
N VAL A 145 15.14 -9.38 -4.64
CA VAL A 145 15.82 -10.59 -4.17
C VAL A 145 17.00 -10.18 -3.31
N THR A 146 17.07 -10.70 -2.08
CA THR A 146 18.17 -10.45 -1.16
C THR A 146 18.94 -11.72 -0.84
N ASP A 147 20.19 -11.54 -0.38
CA ASP A 147 20.98 -12.58 0.27
C ASP A 147 20.58 -12.77 1.75
N ARG A 148 21.31 -13.67 2.45
CA ARG A 148 21.13 -13.92 3.90
C ARG A 148 21.45 -12.72 4.79
N SER A 149 22.22 -11.75 4.29
CA SER A 149 22.58 -10.52 4.98
C SER A 149 21.57 -9.38 4.71
N LEU A 150 20.42 -9.70 4.08
CA LEU A 150 19.39 -8.75 3.67
C LEU A 150 19.92 -7.66 2.73
N ARG A 151 20.91 -7.99 1.88
CA ARG A 151 21.41 -7.13 0.82
C ARG A 151 20.77 -7.49 -0.50
N VAL A 152 20.32 -6.49 -1.24
CA VAL A 152 19.73 -6.67 -2.56
C VAL A 152 20.76 -7.28 -3.50
N LEU A 153 20.42 -8.40 -4.10
CA LEU A 153 21.18 -9.06 -5.16
C LEU A 153 20.73 -8.57 -6.54
N ARG A 154 19.43 -8.52 -6.75
CA ARG A 154 18.80 -8.13 -8.01
C ARG A 154 17.33 -7.74 -7.80
N THR A 155 16.76 -7.12 -8.80
CA THR A 155 15.32 -6.85 -8.89
C THR A 155 14.77 -7.44 -10.18
N GLN A 156 13.47 -7.73 -10.21
CA GLN A 156 12.76 -8.18 -11.40
C GLN A 156 11.32 -7.68 -11.41
N THR A 157 10.76 -7.50 -12.57
CA THR A 157 9.35 -7.15 -12.78
C THR A 157 8.72 -8.22 -13.65
N THR A 158 7.58 -8.78 -13.21
CA THR A 158 6.85 -9.85 -13.92
C THR A 158 5.35 -9.58 -13.85
N PRO A 159 4.54 -10.12 -14.80
CA PRO A 159 3.09 -10.06 -14.68
C PRO A 159 2.61 -10.70 -13.36
N ASP A 160 1.61 -10.07 -12.73
CA ASP A 160 0.94 -10.62 -11.54
C ASP A 160 -0.11 -11.65 -11.96
N MET A 161 0.32 -12.93 -12.06
CA MET A 161 -0.54 -14.04 -12.48
C MET A 161 -1.67 -14.35 -11.47
N ALA A 162 -1.59 -13.83 -10.25
CA ALA A 162 -2.63 -13.99 -9.23
C ALA A 162 -3.69 -12.88 -9.27
N SER A 163 -3.50 -11.85 -10.11
CA SER A 163 -4.49 -10.80 -10.29
C SER A 163 -5.72 -11.32 -11.03
N PRO A 164 -6.94 -11.00 -10.56
CA PRO A 164 -8.17 -11.34 -11.28
C PRO A 164 -8.20 -10.82 -12.73
N ASP A 165 -7.54 -9.70 -12.98
CA ASP A 165 -7.48 -9.06 -14.30
C ASP A 165 -6.62 -9.83 -15.32
N HIS A 166 -5.84 -10.82 -14.85
CA HIS A 166 -5.02 -11.68 -15.72
C HIS A 166 -5.82 -12.85 -16.31
N ASN A 167 -7.03 -13.13 -15.79
CA ASN A 167 -7.98 -14.10 -16.34
C ASN A 167 -8.90 -13.44 -17.38
N GLY A 168 -8.34 -12.80 -18.39
CA GLY A 168 -9.06 -12.37 -19.58
C GLY A 168 -9.79 -13.54 -20.24
N PRO A 169 -10.85 -13.29 -21.05
CA PRO A 169 -11.67 -14.34 -21.62
C PRO A 169 -10.79 -15.32 -22.45
N ARG A 170 -10.96 -16.60 -22.14
CA ARG A 170 -10.39 -17.69 -22.94
C ARG A 170 -11.17 -17.84 -24.22
#